data_a67c6f903f235a32e28b5e8ecdc434fa
#
_entry.id   a67c6f903f235a32e28b5e8ecdc434fa
#
_cell.length_a   1.000
_cell.length_b   1.000
_cell.length_c   1.000
_cell.angle_alpha   90.00
_cell.angle_beta   90.00
_cell.angle_gamma   90.00
#
_symmetry.space_group_name_H-M   'P 1'
#
loop_
_entity.id
_entity.type
_entity.pdbx_description
1 polymer ?
#
loop_
_entity_poly.entity_id
_entity_poly.type
_entity_poly.pdbx_seq_one_letter_code
_entity_poly.pdbx_strand_id
1 'polypeptide(L)'
;MVTQRIYRSIPFQFCLVVAVLWAFHLLSPLLIDHYQISLQVNKKTAPIFGEPDRDLNRWIVLPIIVFALYFYLINVMLKDKLVIPTPVILAVAMGLKIAIDVSITMINGQFLPPITEHGVAQYLTDVPKFDSLGDILRNYTAKANQLTTHAGTHPPGPVLTLWLATKYFGYDRLTKAFLIIFTAPVSLIPIYLLARQIFDRRVAFYMLALYLVTPNIVLLTATCMDAFYAVFLISSIYFYFLALKKRSVILAILTGVSLAVSMFLTFATTFLGIYFMALAGLTYLNNTKAFRNHFTTLCVSGGTFVLVYLLMYLTTGYNAIACLKGAIYIDKHGSVHHG
;
A
#
# COMPACT_ATOMS: atom_id res chain seq x y z
N MET A 1 -33.60 7.75 19.58
CA MET A 1 -33.44 6.59 20.47
C MET A 1 -32.76 5.39 19.82
N VAL A 2 -32.95 5.10 18.54
CA VAL A 2 -32.31 3.96 17.86
C VAL A 2 -30.80 4.14 17.72
N THR A 3 -30.32 5.32 17.39
CA THR A 3 -28.90 5.65 17.24
C THR A 3 -28.08 5.47 18.54
N GLN A 4 -28.64 5.81 19.70
CA GLN A 4 -27.94 5.60 20.98
C GLN A 4 -27.77 4.13 21.36
N ARG A 5 -28.67 3.23 20.95
CA ARG A 5 -28.53 1.78 21.19
C ARG A 5 -27.43 1.17 20.32
N ILE A 6 -27.28 1.63 19.08
CA ILE A 6 -26.23 1.13 18.17
C ILE A 6 -24.85 1.52 18.71
N TYR A 7 -24.65 2.76 19.16
CA TYR A 7 -23.36 3.20 19.73
C TYR A 7 -22.99 2.45 21.03
N ARG A 8 -23.97 2.06 21.86
CA ARG A 8 -23.71 1.25 23.06
C ARG A 8 -23.33 -0.20 22.74
N SER A 9 -23.73 -0.74 21.60
CA SER A 9 -23.41 -2.12 21.20
C SER A 9 -22.07 -2.23 20.44
N ILE A 10 -21.56 -1.14 19.87
CA ILE A 10 -20.29 -1.14 19.10
C ILE A 10 -19.09 -1.63 19.92
N PRO A 11 -18.84 -1.15 21.17
CA PRO A 11 -17.74 -1.68 21.97
C PRO A 11 -17.87 -3.18 22.25
N PHE A 12 -19.10 -3.66 22.54
CA PHE A 12 -19.33 -5.08 22.74
C PHE A 12 -19.08 -5.91 21.47
N GLN A 13 -19.57 -5.46 20.33
CA GLN A 13 -19.34 -6.11 19.04
C GLN A 13 -17.86 -6.12 18.68
N PHE A 14 -17.15 -5.02 18.93
CA PHE A 14 -15.72 -4.94 18.73
C PHE A 14 -14.97 -5.93 19.62
N CYS A 15 -15.27 -5.96 20.94
CA CYS A 15 -14.68 -6.93 21.86
C CYS A 15 -14.99 -8.38 21.46
N LEU A 16 -16.22 -8.65 20.98
CA LEU A 16 -16.59 -9.98 20.50
C LEU A 16 -15.78 -10.38 19.27
N VAL A 17 -15.63 -9.49 18.29
CA VAL A 17 -14.81 -9.73 17.08
C VAL A 17 -13.36 -10.00 17.48
N VAL A 18 -12.80 -9.18 18.37
CA VAL A 18 -11.43 -9.38 18.87
C VAL A 18 -11.30 -10.73 19.60
N ALA A 19 -12.26 -11.08 20.46
CA ALA A 19 -12.25 -12.37 21.16
C ALA A 19 -12.34 -13.56 20.20
N VAL A 20 -13.18 -13.48 19.16
CA VAL A 20 -13.29 -14.52 18.12
C VAL A 20 -11.98 -14.64 17.32
N LEU A 21 -11.37 -13.53 16.94
CA LEU A 21 -10.08 -13.53 16.25
C LEU A 21 -8.97 -14.13 17.13
N TRP A 22 -8.95 -13.79 18.42
CA TRP A 22 -8.02 -14.38 19.38
C TRP A 22 -8.25 -15.88 19.56
N ALA A 23 -9.50 -16.32 19.70
CA ALA A 23 -9.83 -17.76 19.77
C ALA A 23 -9.38 -18.49 18.50
N PHE A 24 -9.63 -17.91 17.33
CA PHE A 24 -9.16 -18.47 16.06
C PHE A 24 -7.63 -18.52 15.98
N HIS A 25 -6.94 -17.48 16.43
CA HIS A 25 -5.48 -17.45 16.52
C HIS A 25 -4.92 -18.57 17.39
N LEU A 26 -5.50 -18.79 18.56
CA LEU A 26 -5.06 -19.84 19.49
C LEU A 26 -5.39 -21.26 18.99
N LEU A 27 -6.51 -21.41 18.26
CA LEU A 27 -6.97 -22.71 17.76
C LEU A 27 -6.37 -23.07 16.39
N SER A 28 -5.96 -22.07 15.59
CA SER A 28 -5.47 -22.31 14.23
C SER A 28 -4.27 -23.28 14.15
N PRO A 29 -3.25 -23.22 15.04
CA PRO A 29 -2.16 -24.20 15.02
C PRO A 29 -2.64 -25.63 15.31
N LEU A 30 -3.59 -25.81 16.24
CA LEU A 30 -4.17 -27.10 16.59
C LEU A 30 -4.98 -27.68 15.44
N LEU A 31 -5.73 -26.83 14.73
CA LEU A 31 -6.52 -27.25 13.56
C LEU A 31 -5.61 -27.64 12.39
N ILE A 32 -4.53 -26.89 12.15
CA ILE A 32 -3.54 -27.21 11.11
C ILE A 32 -2.85 -28.54 11.39
N ASP A 33 -2.45 -28.79 12.63
CA ASP A 33 -1.80 -30.03 13.03
C ASP A 33 -2.78 -31.23 12.99
N HIS A 34 -4.03 -31.02 13.43
CA HIS A 34 -5.03 -32.10 13.49
C HIS A 34 -5.49 -32.53 12.07
N TYR A 35 -5.69 -31.60 11.17
CA TYR A 35 -6.17 -31.91 9.81
C TYR A 35 -5.06 -32.12 8.80
N GLN A 36 -3.78 -32.08 9.19
CA GLN A 36 -2.62 -32.17 8.31
C GLN A 36 -2.77 -31.29 7.06
N ILE A 37 -3.39 -30.12 7.21
CA ILE A 37 -3.55 -29.18 6.14
C ILE A 37 -2.16 -28.76 5.72
N SER A 38 -1.68 -29.29 4.60
CA SER A 38 -0.40 -28.90 4.01
C SER A 38 -0.53 -27.51 3.34
N LEU A 39 -0.84 -26.53 4.18
CA LEU A 39 -0.57 -25.17 3.80
C LEU A 39 0.95 -25.04 3.77
N GLN A 40 1.51 -24.61 2.65
CA GLN A 40 2.93 -24.20 2.55
C GLN A 40 3.23 -22.99 3.47
N VAL A 41 2.42 -22.80 4.48
CA VAL A 41 2.49 -21.73 5.46
C VAL A 41 3.30 -22.27 6.63
N ASN A 42 4.48 -21.68 6.84
CA ASN A 42 5.28 -21.95 8.03
C ASN A 42 4.39 -21.76 9.27
N LYS A 43 4.41 -22.71 10.23
CA LYS A 43 3.62 -22.66 11.49
C LYS A 43 3.72 -21.29 12.19
N LYS A 44 4.85 -20.58 12.02
CA LYS A 44 5.08 -19.23 12.56
C LYS A 44 4.31 -18.11 11.84
N THR A 45 3.79 -18.35 10.63
CA THR A 45 3.01 -17.35 9.86
C THR A 45 1.51 -17.57 9.93
N ALA A 46 1.05 -18.66 10.57
CA ALA A 46 -0.36 -18.96 10.78
C ALA A 46 -1.06 -18.04 11.81
N PRO A 47 -0.40 -17.47 12.83
CA PRO A 47 -1.05 -16.59 13.77
C PRO A 47 -1.48 -15.28 13.10
N ILE A 48 -2.75 -14.92 13.30
CA ILE A 48 -3.33 -13.63 12.85
C ILE A 48 -2.67 -12.45 13.58
N PHE A 49 -2.15 -12.71 14.78
CA PHE A 49 -1.43 -11.75 15.62
C PHE A 49 0.03 -12.15 15.73
N GLY A 50 0.93 -11.18 15.72
CA GLY A 50 2.35 -11.43 15.98
C GLY A 50 2.58 -12.01 17.39
N GLU A 51 3.58 -12.85 17.51
CA GLU A 51 4.04 -13.31 18.84
C GLU A 51 4.64 -12.11 19.58
N PRO A 52 4.41 -11.99 20.90
CA PRO A 52 5.07 -10.96 21.70
C PRO A 52 6.57 -11.16 21.65
N ASP A 53 7.30 -10.14 21.18
CA ASP A 53 8.76 -10.14 21.28
C ASP A 53 9.16 -9.96 22.74
N ARG A 54 9.98 -10.87 23.27
CA ARG A 54 10.45 -10.84 24.66
C ARG A 54 11.77 -10.08 24.80
N ASP A 55 12.42 -9.77 23.69
CA ASP A 55 13.73 -9.12 23.68
C ASP A 55 13.61 -7.59 23.65
N LEU A 56 12.71 -7.06 24.48
CA LEU A 56 12.50 -5.63 24.61
C LEU A 56 13.74 -4.98 25.26
N ASN A 57 14.31 -3.98 24.58
CA ASN A 57 15.41 -3.21 25.12
C ASN A 57 14.99 -1.77 25.46
N ARG A 58 15.95 -0.97 25.97
CA ARG A 58 15.72 0.42 26.38
C ARG A 58 15.13 1.33 25.27
N TRP A 59 15.28 0.97 24.02
CA TRP A 59 14.80 1.76 22.88
C TRP A 59 13.29 1.72 22.70
N ILE A 60 12.58 0.80 23.39
CA ILE A 60 11.10 0.80 23.44
C ILE A 60 10.53 2.12 23.97
N VAL A 61 11.32 2.89 24.70
CA VAL A 61 10.91 4.22 25.20
C VAL A 61 10.59 5.16 24.03
N LEU A 62 11.27 5.02 22.89
CA LEU A 62 11.06 5.89 21.74
C LEU A 62 9.66 5.74 21.12
N PRO A 63 9.18 4.55 20.73
CA PRO A 63 7.79 4.39 20.26
C PRO A 63 6.76 4.77 21.33
N ILE A 64 7.01 4.51 22.63
CA ILE A 64 6.10 4.94 23.70
C ILE A 64 5.94 6.47 23.70
N ILE A 65 7.04 7.23 23.59
CA ILE A 65 6.99 8.69 23.52
C ILE A 65 6.24 9.14 22.25
N VAL A 66 6.54 8.54 21.11
CA VAL A 66 5.91 8.90 19.83
C VAL A 66 4.41 8.58 19.85
N PHE A 67 3.99 7.45 20.40
CA PHE A 67 2.57 7.13 20.55
C PHE A 67 1.87 8.04 21.57
N ALA A 68 2.54 8.41 22.68
CA ALA A 68 1.99 9.39 23.61
C ALA A 68 1.78 10.76 22.93
N LEU A 69 2.75 11.21 22.14
CA LEU A 69 2.62 12.42 21.32
C LEU A 69 1.49 12.29 20.28
N TYR A 70 1.39 11.16 19.61
CA TYR A 70 0.30 10.86 18.68
C TYR A 70 -1.07 11.02 19.37
N PHE A 71 -1.31 10.35 20.50
CA PHE A 71 -2.57 10.45 21.21
C PHE A 71 -2.86 11.86 21.71
N TYR A 72 -1.83 12.57 22.18
CA TYR A 72 -1.97 13.98 22.57
C TYR A 72 -2.40 14.86 21.39
N LEU A 73 -1.69 14.80 20.27
CA LEU A 73 -1.98 15.62 19.09
C LEU A 73 -3.35 15.30 18.49
N ILE A 74 -3.70 14.01 18.38
CA ILE A 74 -5.04 13.58 17.91
C ILE A 74 -6.13 14.14 18.82
N ASN A 75 -5.96 14.05 20.13
CA ASN A 75 -6.93 14.62 21.09
C ASN A 75 -7.05 16.14 20.97
N VAL A 76 -5.93 16.86 20.80
CA VAL A 76 -5.95 18.32 20.56
C VAL A 76 -6.66 18.66 19.26
N MET A 77 -6.37 17.93 18.18
CA MET A 77 -6.94 18.21 16.86
C MET A 77 -8.42 17.82 16.74
N LEU A 78 -8.91 16.93 17.60
CA LEU A 78 -10.32 16.55 17.69
C LEU A 78 -11.19 17.53 18.48
N LYS A 79 -10.59 18.44 19.25
CA LYS A 79 -11.35 19.46 19.97
C LYS A 79 -12.00 20.41 18.98
N ASP A 80 -13.33 20.44 18.96
CA ASP A 80 -14.16 21.19 18.00
C ASP A 80 -13.89 22.72 17.96
N LYS A 81 -13.18 23.24 18.97
CA LYS A 81 -12.84 24.66 19.09
C LYS A 81 -11.70 25.12 18.17
N LEU A 82 -10.90 24.18 17.65
CA LEU A 82 -9.74 24.48 16.80
C LEU A 82 -10.07 24.26 15.33
N VAL A 83 -10.17 25.36 14.58
CA VAL A 83 -10.26 25.30 13.11
C VAL A 83 -8.85 25.17 12.54
N ILE A 84 -8.30 23.96 12.53
CA ILE A 84 -6.97 23.70 11.99
C ILE A 84 -7.04 23.60 10.46
N PRO A 85 -6.25 24.34 9.68
CA PRO A 85 -6.21 24.21 8.22
C PRO A 85 -5.82 22.79 7.76
N THR A 86 -6.43 22.33 6.68
CA THR A 86 -6.13 20.99 6.10
C THR A 86 -4.64 20.74 5.83
N PRO A 87 -3.86 21.69 5.28
CA PRO A 87 -2.42 21.48 5.07
C PRO A 87 -1.67 21.20 6.38
N VAL A 88 -2.05 21.85 7.48
CA VAL A 88 -1.43 21.63 8.80
C VAL A 88 -1.78 20.23 9.32
N ILE A 89 -3.04 19.80 9.18
CA ILE A 89 -3.44 18.43 9.54
C ILE A 89 -2.57 17.41 8.80
N LEU A 90 -2.43 17.57 7.50
CA LEU A 90 -1.67 16.65 6.66
C LEU A 90 -0.17 16.69 7.01
N ALA A 91 0.40 17.86 7.21
CA ALA A 91 1.80 17.99 7.59
C ALA A 91 2.09 17.30 8.94
N VAL A 92 1.24 17.52 9.94
CA VAL A 92 1.35 16.86 11.25
C VAL A 92 1.18 15.35 11.11
N ALA A 93 0.20 14.89 10.35
CA ALA A 93 -0.03 13.46 10.12
C ALA A 93 1.16 12.80 9.41
N MET A 94 1.73 13.46 8.39
CA MET A 94 2.93 12.96 7.69
C MET A 94 4.15 12.90 8.62
N GLY A 95 4.37 13.93 9.41
CA GLY A 95 5.43 13.94 10.42
C GLY A 95 5.27 12.84 11.48
N LEU A 96 4.04 12.63 11.96
CA LEU A 96 3.72 11.55 12.89
C LEU A 96 3.94 10.17 12.23
N LYS A 97 3.55 9.97 10.97
CA LYS A 97 3.80 8.72 10.26
C LYS A 97 5.28 8.39 10.19
N ILE A 98 6.11 9.37 9.78
CA ILE A 98 7.56 9.21 9.76
C ILE A 98 8.09 8.87 11.15
N ALA A 99 7.66 9.60 12.17
CA ALA A 99 8.11 9.38 13.55
C ALA A 99 7.72 7.99 14.07
N ILE A 100 6.49 7.54 13.80
CA ILE A 100 6.02 6.20 14.16
C ILE A 100 6.86 5.14 13.45
N ASP A 101 7.01 5.22 12.13
CA ASP A 101 7.75 4.24 11.34
C ASP A 101 9.21 4.12 11.81
N VAL A 102 9.88 5.27 12.00
CA VAL A 102 11.27 5.30 12.52
C VAL A 102 11.35 4.74 13.94
N SER A 103 10.43 5.12 14.83
CA SER A 103 10.46 4.68 16.23
C SER A 103 10.26 3.18 16.37
N ILE A 104 9.39 2.58 15.54
CA ILE A 104 9.13 1.15 15.54
C ILE A 104 10.36 0.37 15.06
N THR A 105 11.08 0.85 14.06
CA THR A 105 12.31 0.18 13.60
C THR A 105 13.43 0.18 14.64
N MET A 106 13.34 1.07 15.63
CA MET A 106 14.32 1.19 16.72
C MET A 106 14.04 0.28 17.93
N ILE A 107 12.91 -0.41 17.99
CA ILE A 107 12.50 -1.19 19.17
C ILE A 107 13.59 -2.16 19.62
N ASN A 108 14.27 -2.84 18.68
CA ASN A 108 15.33 -3.80 18.99
C ASN A 108 16.72 -3.15 19.11
N GLY A 109 16.78 -1.83 19.20
CA GLY A 109 18.05 -1.07 19.34
C GLY A 109 18.88 -0.98 18.08
N GLN A 110 18.38 -1.49 16.98
CA GLN A 110 19.07 -1.51 15.70
C GLN A 110 18.16 -0.91 14.65
N PHE A 111 18.51 0.25 14.13
CA PHE A 111 17.76 0.89 13.05
C PHE A 111 17.78 0.06 11.75
N LEU A 112 18.81 -0.75 11.57
CA LEU A 112 19.11 -1.44 10.32
C LEU A 112 18.58 -2.89 10.19
N PRO A 113 18.63 -3.79 11.19
CA PRO A 113 18.32 -5.21 10.98
C PRO A 113 16.89 -5.47 10.53
N PRO A 114 15.84 -4.88 11.09
CA PRO A 114 14.48 -5.12 10.59
C PRO A 114 14.31 -4.67 9.14
N ILE A 115 15.09 -3.67 8.73
CA ILE A 115 15.10 -3.11 7.38
C ILE A 115 15.95 -3.94 6.44
N THR A 116 16.98 -4.63 6.95
CA THR A 116 18.02 -5.25 6.12
C THR A 116 17.84 -6.74 5.91
N GLU A 117 17.17 -7.46 6.82
CA GLU A 117 17.21 -8.93 6.83
C GLU A 117 16.02 -9.58 6.12
N HIS A 118 14.83 -8.97 6.05
CA HIS A 118 13.66 -9.61 5.45
C HIS A 118 12.98 -8.76 4.37
N GLY A 119 12.81 -9.31 3.20
CA GLY A 119 12.00 -8.77 2.11
C GLY A 119 12.50 -7.46 1.48
N VAL A 120 13.23 -6.66 2.23
CA VAL A 120 13.76 -5.36 1.79
C VAL A 120 14.81 -5.52 0.72
N ALA A 121 15.65 -6.54 0.84
CA ALA A 121 16.71 -6.78 -0.11
C ALA A 121 16.19 -7.25 -1.47
N GLN A 122 14.98 -7.81 -1.55
CA GLN A 122 14.53 -8.56 -2.73
C GLN A 122 14.55 -7.75 -4.03
N TYR A 123 14.05 -6.51 -4.05
CA TYR A 123 14.15 -5.68 -5.26
C TYR A 123 15.54 -5.01 -5.38
N LEU A 124 16.16 -4.69 -4.25
CA LEU A 124 17.44 -3.99 -4.24
C LEU A 124 18.56 -4.88 -4.77
N THR A 125 18.57 -6.16 -4.45
CA THR A 125 19.57 -7.13 -4.95
C THR A 125 19.47 -7.35 -6.46
N ASP A 126 18.32 -7.00 -7.07
CA ASP A 126 18.13 -7.11 -8.51
C ASP A 126 18.59 -5.85 -9.27
N VAL A 127 18.80 -4.72 -8.59
CA VAL A 127 19.25 -3.47 -9.21
C VAL A 127 20.56 -3.62 -9.99
N PRO A 128 21.62 -4.28 -9.46
CA PRO A 128 22.89 -4.42 -10.19
C PRO A 128 22.83 -5.30 -11.44
N LYS A 129 21.71 -6.02 -11.66
CA LYS A 129 21.53 -6.86 -12.85
C LYS A 129 21.18 -6.05 -14.10
N PHE A 130 21.02 -4.72 -13.95
CA PHE A 130 20.62 -3.81 -15.00
C PHE A 130 21.58 -2.62 -15.12
N ASP A 131 22.09 -2.41 -16.33
CA ASP A 131 23.09 -1.37 -16.60
C ASP A 131 22.47 0.02 -16.77
N SER A 132 21.21 0.08 -17.21
CA SER A 132 20.54 1.32 -17.53
C SER A 132 19.02 1.23 -17.39
N LEU A 133 18.35 2.39 -17.32
CA LEU A 133 16.90 2.48 -17.38
C LEU A 133 16.34 1.80 -18.63
N GLY A 134 16.99 1.98 -19.79
CA GLY A 134 16.61 1.32 -21.03
C GLY A 134 16.75 -0.20 -20.97
N ASP A 135 17.77 -0.72 -20.27
CA ASP A 135 17.96 -2.16 -20.05
C ASP A 135 16.83 -2.73 -19.17
N ILE A 136 16.47 -2.04 -18.09
CA ILE A 136 15.33 -2.44 -17.25
C ILE A 136 14.07 -2.56 -18.10
N LEU A 137 13.73 -1.53 -18.89
CA LEU A 137 12.47 -1.51 -19.62
C LEU A 137 12.43 -2.53 -20.76
N ARG A 138 13.52 -2.77 -21.45
CA ARG A 138 13.57 -3.71 -22.61
C ARG A 138 13.73 -5.16 -22.20
N ASN A 139 14.60 -5.40 -21.21
CA ASN A 139 15.12 -6.74 -20.93
C ASN A 139 14.57 -7.35 -19.63
N TYR A 140 13.72 -6.63 -18.87
CA TYR A 140 13.20 -7.11 -17.60
C TYR A 140 12.54 -8.47 -17.73
N THR A 141 11.63 -8.63 -18.69
CA THR A 141 10.92 -9.89 -18.91
C THR A 141 11.86 -11.04 -19.31
N ALA A 142 12.87 -10.76 -20.13
CA ALA A 142 13.87 -11.76 -20.53
C ALA A 142 14.76 -12.21 -19.36
N LYS A 143 15.06 -11.28 -18.43
CA LYS A 143 15.87 -11.55 -17.24
C LYS A 143 15.05 -12.06 -16.05
N ALA A 144 13.71 -12.15 -16.15
CA ALA A 144 12.80 -12.42 -15.03
C ALA A 144 13.17 -13.69 -14.24
N ASN A 145 13.60 -14.77 -14.92
CA ASN A 145 14.06 -16.02 -14.29
C ASN A 145 15.38 -15.87 -13.50
N GLN A 146 16.15 -14.79 -13.72
CA GLN A 146 17.39 -14.50 -13.03
C GLN A 146 17.21 -13.55 -11.84
N LEU A 147 15.98 -13.00 -11.70
CA LEU A 147 15.64 -12.11 -10.61
C LEU A 147 15.24 -12.88 -9.35
N THR A 148 15.23 -12.19 -8.21
CA THR A 148 14.61 -12.75 -7.02
C THR A 148 13.15 -13.07 -7.31
N THR A 149 12.58 -14.06 -6.63
CA THR A 149 11.18 -14.47 -6.84
C THR A 149 10.23 -13.28 -6.76
N HIS A 150 10.48 -12.37 -5.82
CA HIS A 150 9.65 -11.18 -5.64
C HIS A 150 9.71 -10.24 -6.85
N ALA A 151 10.90 -9.93 -7.35
CA ALA A 151 11.04 -9.11 -8.55
C ALA A 151 10.52 -9.82 -9.80
N GLY A 152 10.80 -11.12 -9.94
CA GLY A 152 10.34 -11.91 -11.09
C GLY A 152 8.81 -12.03 -11.21
N THR A 153 8.07 -11.97 -10.09
CA THR A 153 6.60 -12.01 -10.05
C THR A 153 5.93 -10.62 -10.08
N HIS A 154 6.72 -9.55 -10.13
CA HIS A 154 6.24 -8.17 -10.13
C HIS A 154 6.66 -7.43 -11.40
N PRO A 155 6.00 -6.30 -11.73
CA PRO A 155 6.43 -5.44 -12.84
C PRO A 155 7.76 -4.74 -12.52
N PRO A 156 8.44 -4.12 -13.52
CA PRO A 156 9.77 -3.55 -13.35
C PRO A 156 9.84 -2.28 -12.49
N GLY A 157 8.70 -1.68 -12.18
CA GLY A 157 8.63 -0.40 -11.48
C GLY A 157 9.39 -0.33 -10.16
N PRO A 158 9.29 -1.34 -9.26
CA PRO A 158 10.06 -1.37 -8.03
C PRO A 158 11.57 -1.34 -8.24
N VAL A 159 12.08 -2.22 -9.13
CA VAL A 159 13.51 -2.27 -9.47
C VAL A 159 13.96 -0.98 -10.10
N LEU A 160 13.17 -0.41 -11.04
CA LEU A 160 13.48 0.86 -11.69
C LEU A 160 13.52 2.02 -10.69
N THR A 161 12.55 2.08 -9.78
CA THR A 161 12.50 3.11 -8.72
C THR A 161 13.75 3.04 -7.84
N LEU A 162 14.15 1.84 -7.43
CA LEU A 162 15.36 1.64 -6.63
C LEU A 162 16.63 1.90 -7.43
N TRP A 163 16.67 1.52 -8.71
CA TRP A 163 17.79 1.83 -9.59
C TRP A 163 18.01 3.34 -9.70
N LEU A 164 16.93 4.11 -9.86
CA LEU A 164 17.01 5.57 -9.84
C LEU A 164 17.49 6.11 -8.48
N ALA A 165 16.93 5.62 -7.38
CA ALA A 165 17.31 6.05 -6.05
C ALA A 165 18.79 5.75 -5.75
N THR A 166 19.25 4.55 -6.08
CA THR A 166 20.64 4.15 -5.84
C THR A 166 21.63 4.91 -6.69
N LYS A 167 21.25 5.34 -7.88
CA LYS A 167 22.08 6.18 -8.74
C LYS A 167 22.41 7.56 -8.13
N TYR A 168 21.47 8.13 -7.36
CA TYR A 168 21.62 9.46 -6.76
C TYR A 168 22.09 9.41 -5.31
N PHE A 169 21.71 8.39 -4.55
CA PHE A 169 21.93 8.29 -3.10
C PHE A 169 22.84 7.14 -2.69
N GLY A 170 23.33 6.37 -3.66
CA GLY A 170 24.19 5.22 -3.42
C GLY A 170 23.42 3.89 -3.26
N TYR A 171 24.13 2.80 -3.55
CA TYR A 171 23.60 1.44 -3.43
C TYR A 171 23.68 1.00 -1.96
N ASP A 172 22.67 1.36 -1.19
CA ASP A 172 22.56 1.03 0.22
C ASP A 172 21.10 0.67 0.56
N ARG A 173 20.94 -0.22 1.51
CA ARG A 173 19.65 -0.61 2.08
C ARG A 173 18.96 0.56 2.78
N LEU A 174 19.71 1.49 3.37
CA LEU A 174 19.19 2.74 3.93
C LEU A 174 18.56 3.64 2.87
N THR A 175 19.13 3.72 1.68
CA THR A 175 18.56 4.48 0.56
C THR A 175 17.15 3.99 0.25
N LYS A 176 16.94 2.67 0.20
CA LYS A 176 15.61 2.09 0.01
C LYS A 176 14.68 2.42 1.19
N ALA A 177 15.13 2.23 2.43
CA ALA A 177 14.33 2.47 3.61
C ALA A 177 13.89 3.95 3.69
N PHE A 178 14.79 4.87 3.49
CA PHE A 178 14.47 6.30 3.47
C PHE A 178 13.54 6.67 2.32
N LEU A 179 13.75 6.11 1.12
CA LEU A 179 12.82 6.31 0.01
C LEU A 179 11.39 5.95 0.43
N ILE A 180 11.19 4.80 1.05
CA ILE A 180 9.87 4.33 1.47
C ILE A 180 9.33 5.17 2.62
N ILE A 181 10.10 5.39 3.69
CA ILE A 181 9.68 6.13 4.89
C ILE A 181 9.26 7.57 4.56
N PHE A 182 9.93 8.23 3.61
CA PHE A 182 9.59 9.61 3.25
C PHE A 182 8.51 9.70 2.16
N THR A 183 8.32 8.68 1.34
CA THR A 183 7.30 8.72 0.28
C THR A 183 5.95 8.12 0.71
N ALA A 184 5.94 7.07 1.54
CA ALA A 184 4.71 6.45 2.01
C ALA A 184 3.72 7.43 2.68
N PRO A 185 4.16 8.41 3.50
CA PRO A 185 3.26 9.40 4.10
C PRO A 185 2.51 10.27 3.09
N VAL A 186 2.99 10.38 1.85
CA VAL A 186 2.27 11.12 0.79
C VAL A 186 0.90 10.49 0.51
N SER A 187 0.72 9.18 0.76
CA SER A 187 -0.57 8.49 0.65
C SER A 187 -1.65 9.08 1.57
N LEU A 188 -1.27 9.72 2.68
CA LEU A 188 -2.20 10.36 3.61
C LEU A 188 -3.00 11.49 2.94
N ILE A 189 -2.43 12.15 1.92
CA ILE A 189 -3.10 13.22 1.18
C ILE A 189 -4.35 12.67 0.46
N PRO A 190 -4.23 11.71 -0.48
CA PRO A 190 -5.41 11.18 -1.16
C PRO A 190 -6.35 10.41 -0.22
N ILE A 191 -5.87 9.77 0.85
CA ILE A 191 -6.71 9.14 1.88
C ILE A 191 -7.63 10.19 2.52
N TYR A 192 -7.06 11.27 3.03
CA TYR A 192 -7.83 12.32 3.70
C TYR A 192 -8.79 13.01 2.74
N LEU A 193 -8.33 13.36 1.55
CA LEU A 193 -9.14 14.04 0.54
C LEU A 193 -10.28 13.15 0.04
N LEU A 194 -10.06 11.85 -0.13
CA LEU A 194 -11.09 10.88 -0.48
C LEU A 194 -12.14 10.76 0.64
N ALA A 195 -11.68 10.62 1.88
CA ALA A 195 -12.57 10.58 3.04
C ALA A 195 -13.44 11.85 3.14
N ARG A 196 -12.86 13.02 2.86
CA ARG A 196 -13.56 14.31 2.81
C ARG A 196 -14.60 14.44 1.68
N GLN A 197 -14.52 13.61 0.66
CA GLN A 197 -15.56 13.58 -0.37
C GLN A 197 -16.83 12.85 0.09
N ILE A 198 -16.70 11.91 1.00
CA ILE A 198 -17.75 10.98 1.42
C ILE A 198 -18.29 11.36 2.81
N PHE A 199 -17.42 11.82 3.69
CA PHE A 199 -17.70 12.06 5.10
C PHE A 199 -17.43 13.52 5.49
N ASP A 200 -17.88 13.89 6.68
CA ASP A 200 -17.52 15.14 7.30
C ASP A 200 -16.03 15.19 7.69
N ARG A 201 -15.58 16.37 8.12
CA ARG A 201 -14.18 16.60 8.49
C ARG A 201 -13.73 15.74 9.65
N ARG A 202 -14.58 15.50 10.62
CA ARG A 202 -14.26 14.77 11.83
C ARG A 202 -14.04 13.29 11.54
N VAL A 203 -14.95 12.69 10.76
CA VAL A 203 -14.81 11.29 10.32
C VAL A 203 -13.57 11.10 9.44
N ALA A 204 -13.34 12.01 8.49
CA ALA A 204 -12.14 11.96 7.65
C ALA A 204 -10.84 12.04 8.47
N PHE A 205 -10.85 12.86 9.53
CA PHE A 205 -9.72 12.94 10.45
C PHE A 205 -9.53 11.64 11.27
N TYR A 206 -10.62 11.04 11.76
CA TYR A 206 -10.55 9.74 12.43
C TYR A 206 -9.99 8.64 11.50
N MET A 207 -10.42 8.61 10.24
CA MET A 207 -9.87 7.66 9.26
C MET A 207 -8.37 7.85 9.07
N LEU A 208 -7.92 9.10 8.97
CA LEU A 208 -6.50 9.42 8.88
C LEU A 208 -5.75 8.95 10.14
N ALA A 209 -6.29 9.26 11.32
CA ALA A 209 -5.68 8.86 12.59
C ALA A 209 -5.57 7.33 12.73
N LEU A 210 -6.62 6.59 12.40
CA LEU A 210 -6.61 5.13 12.43
C LEU A 210 -5.60 4.54 11.43
N TYR A 211 -5.48 5.12 10.24
CA TYR A 211 -4.49 4.68 9.27
C TYR A 211 -3.06 4.77 9.80
N LEU A 212 -2.74 5.83 10.55
CA LEU A 212 -1.40 6.05 11.12
C LEU A 212 -0.96 4.95 12.08
N VAL A 213 -1.89 4.30 12.76
CA VAL A 213 -1.61 3.29 13.80
C VAL A 213 -2.08 1.88 13.42
N THR A 214 -2.49 1.68 12.17
CA THR A 214 -2.86 0.34 11.68
C THR A 214 -1.62 -0.56 11.69
N PRO A 215 -1.62 -1.70 12.41
CA PRO A 215 -0.42 -2.48 12.66
C PRO A 215 0.36 -2.88 11.40
N ASN A 216 -0.32 -3.41 10.39
CA ASN A 216 0.35 -3.80 9.14
C ASN A 216 1.00 -2.61 8.42
N ILE A 217 0.37 -1.43 8.49
CA ILE A 217 0.91 -0.22 7.88
C ILE A 217 2.13 0.28 8.68
N VAL A 218 2.10 0.20 10.00
CA VAL A 218 3.22 0.64 10.85
C VAL A 218 4.40 -0.31 10.74
N LEU A 219 4.17 -1.61 10.86
CA LEU A 219 5.23 -2.62 10.91
C LEU A 219 5.92 -2.82 9.56
N LEU A 220 5.18 -2.70 8.45
CA LEU A 220 5.68 -3.04 7.12
C LEU A 220 6.13 -1.83 6.29
N THR A 221 5.78 -0.59 6.67
CA THR A 221 6.09 0.59 5.86
C THR A 221 7.58 0.73 5.59
N ALA A 222 8.42 0.61 6.60
CA ALA A 222 9.87 0.83 6.44
C ALA A 222 10.56 -0.25 5.59
N THR A 223 9.92 -1.39 5.40
CA THR A 223 10.53 -2.57 4.76
C THR A 223 9.90 -2.92 3.41
N CYS A 224 8.65 -2.54 3.18
CA CYS A 224 7.85 -3.02 2.06
C CYS A 224 7.59 -1.93 1.02
N MET A 225 7.94 -2.20 -0.23
CA MET A 225 7.65 -1.30 -1.35
C MET A 225 6.15 -1.06 -1.56
N ASP A 226 5.27 -1.90 -1.00
CA ASP A 226 3.82 -1.69 -1.08
C ASP A 226 3.38 -0.37 -0.45
N ALA A 227 4.09 0.09 0.58
CA ALA A 227 3.84 1.39 1.18
C ALA A 227 4.11 2.55 0.20
N PHE A 228 5.12 2.41 -0.67
CA PHE A 228 5.37 3.33 -1.76
C PHE A 228 4.27 3.25 -2.85
N TYR A 229 3.83 2.04 -3.21
CA TYR A 229 2.79 1.84 -4.23
C TYR A 229 1.44 2.41 -3.80
N ALA A 230 1.14 2.35 -2.50
CA ALA A 230 -0.11 2.84 -1.93
C ALA A 230 -0.41 4.30 -2.31
N VAL A 231 0.62 5.13 -2.49
CA VAL A 231 0.47 6.53 -2.93
C VAL A 231 -0.28 6.61 -4.26
N PHE A 232 0.14 5.84 -5.26
CA PHE A 232 -0.44 5.87 -6.61
C PHE A 232 -1.78 5.14 -6.66
N LEU A 233 -1.89 4.01 -5.97
CA LEU A 233 -3.10 3.21 -5.91
C LEU A 233 -4.26 4.01 -5.29
N ILE A 234 -4.03 4.64 -4.16
CA ILE A 234 -5.07 5.43 -3.46
C ILE A 234 -5.37 6.72 -4.24
N SER A 235 -4.35 7.33 -4.86
CA SER A 235 -4.56 8.49 -5.74
C SER A 235 -5.46 8.14 -6.93
N SER A 236 -5.35 6.94 -7.49
CA SER A 236 -6.23 6.49 -8.58
C SER A 236 -7.70 6.45 -8.12
N ILE A 237 -7.96 5.94 -6.92
CA ILE A 237 -9.30 5.91 -6.34
C ILE A 237 -9.81 7.34 -6.10
N TYR A 238 -8.98 8.18 -5.51
CA TYR A 238 -9.33 9.58 -5.24
C TYR A 238 -9.68 10.34 -6.53
N PHE A 239 -8.84 10.26 -7.55
CA PHE A 239 -9.09 10.95 -8.83
C PHE A 239 -10.32 10.40 -9.53
N TYR A 240 -10.57 9.09 -9.50
CA TYR A 240 -11.75 8.47 -10.09
C TYR A 240 -13.05 9.04 -9.48
N PHE A 241 -13.17 9.02 -8.15
CA PHE A 241 -14.35 9.56 -7.49
C PHE A 241 -14.48 11.08 -7.65
N LEU A 242 -13.36 11.80 -7.68
CA LEU A 242 -13.37 13.24 -7.94
C LEU A 242 -13.78 13.55 -9.39
N ALA A 243 -13.36 12.73 -10.36
CA ALA A 243 -13.76 12.84 -11.76
C ALA A 243 -15.28 12.66 -11.91
N LEU A 244 -15.85 11.65 -11.23
CA LEU A 244 -17.29 11.42 -11.20
C LEU A 244 -18.05 12.61 -10.60
N LYS A 245 -17.58 13.12 -9.46
CA LYS A 245 -18.21 14.23 -8.75
C LYS A 245 -18.17 15.53 -9.56
N LYS A 246 -17.03 15.83 -10.18
CA LYS A 246 -16.81 17.07 -10.94
C LYS A 246 -17.13 16.95 -12.43
N ARG A 247 -17.43 15.75 -12.92
CA ARG A 247 -17.61 15.45 -14.36
C ARG A 247 -16.43 15.93 -15.19
N SER A 248 -15.20 15.72 -14.72
CA SER A 248 -13.99 16.29 -15.28
C SER A 248 -13.19 15.24 -16.05
N VAL A 249 -12.98 15.50 -17.34
CA VAL A 249 -12.15 14.68 -18.22
C VAL A 249 -10.67 14.69 -17.76
N ILE A 250 -10.17 15.85 -17.30
CA ILE A 250 -8.79 15.96 -16.78
C ILE A 250 -8.58 15.04 -15.60
N LEU A 251 -9.53 14.96 -14.67
CA LEU A 251 -9.44 14.07 -13.52
C LEU A 251 -9.56 12.58 -13.93
N ALA A 252 -10.32 12.27 -14.97
CA ALA A 252 -10.37 10.93 -15.53
C ALA A 252 -9.03 10.55 -16.21
N ILE A 253 -8.37 11.49 -16.89
CA ILE A 253 -7.01 11.31 -17.41
C ILE A 253 -6.02 11.06 -16.26
N LEU A 254 -6.05 11.89 -15.21
CA LEU A 254 -5.20 11.70 -14.02
C LEU A 254 -5.44 10.33 -13.36
N THR A 255 -6.68 9.84 -13.35
CA THR A 255 -7.01 8.47 -12.91
C THR A 255 -6.27 7.44 -13.77
N GLY A 256 -6.36 7.55 -15.10
CA GLY A 256 -5.72 6.63 -16.02
C GLY A 256 -4.19 6.63 -15.91
N VAL A 257 -3.57 7.80 -15.77
CA VAL A 257 -2.12 7.94 -15.53
C VAL A 257 -1.73 7.31 -14.20
N SER A 258 -2.47 7.61 -13.12
CA SER A 258 -2.18 7.08 -11.79
C SER A 258 -2.34 5.56 -11.74
N LEU A 259 -3.36 5.00 -12.42
CA LEU A 259 -3.52 3.55 -12.62
C LEU A 259 -2.34 2.94 -13.38
N ALA A 260 -1.86 3.60 -14.43
CA ALA A 260 -0.73 3.11 -15.22
C ALA A 260 0.55 3.07 -14.39
N VAL A 261 0.84 4.13 -13.62
CA VAL A 261 1.98 4.16 -12.69
C VAL A 261 1.82 3.08 -11.62
N SER A 262 0.64 2.95 -11.02
CA SER A 262 0.39 1.94 -10.00
C SER A 262 0.56 0.52 -10.55
N MET A 263 0.04 0.23 -11.76
CA MET A 263 0.20 -1.08 -12.42
C MET A 263 1.65 -1.35 -12.82
N PHE A 264 2.43 -0.33 -13.12
CA PHE A 264 3.87 -0.45 -13.38
C PHE A 264 4.66 -0.79 -12.11
N LEU A 265 4.12 -0.47 -10.93
CA LEU A 265 4.70 -0.77 -9.62
C LEU A 265 4.20 -2.12 -9.06
N THR A 266 2.93 -2.45 -9.27
CA THR A 266 2.34 -3.71 -8.77
C THR A 266 1.16 -4.17 -9.62
N PHE A 267 1.11 -5.47 -9.94
CA PHE A 267 -0.02 -6.06 -10.67
C PHE A 267 -1.33 -6.09 -9.84
N ALA A 268 -1.26 -5.91 -8.52
CA ALA A 268 -2.44 -5.79 -7.67
C ALA A 268 -3.39 -4.66 -8.10
N THR A 269 -2.89 -3.64 -8.82
CA THR A 269 -3.69 -2.56 -9.37
C THR A 269 -4.78 -3.04 -10.34
N THR A 270 -4.64 -4.22 -10.94
CA THR A 270 -5.67 -4.83 -11.81
C THR A 270 -7.01 -4.93 -11.10
N PHE A 271 -7.00 -5.17 -9.79
CA PHE A 271 -8.21 -5.19 -8.97
C PHE A 271 -9.00 -3.88 -9.04
N LEU A 272 -8.33 -2.72 -9.11
CA LEU A 272 -9.02 -1.43 -9.21
C LEU A 272 -9.78 -1.27 -10.53
N GLY A 273 -9.25 -1.79 -11.64
CA GLY A 273 -9.95 -1.81 -12.92
C GLY A 273 -11.27 -2.59 -12.82
N ILE A 274 -11.22 -3.78 -12.22
CA ILE A 274 -12.40 -4.61 -11.96
C ILE A 274 -13.39 -3.88 -11.05
N TYR A 275 -12.90 -3.27 -9.98
CA TYR A 275 -13.73 -2.50 -9.04
C TYR A 275 -14.45 -1.34 -9.72
N PHE A 276 -13.77 -0.55 -10.55
CA PHE A 276 -14.38 0.56 -11.26
C PHE A 276 -15.41 0.09 -12.30
N MET A 277 -15.16 -1.03 -12.99
CA MET A 277 -16.15 -1.65 -13.88
C MET A 277 -17.37 -2.13 -13.11
N ALA A 278 -17.20 -2.77 -11.96
CA ALA A 278 -18.30 -3.22 -11.12
C ALA A 278 -19.15 -2.04 -10.63
N LEU A 279 -18.52 -0.94 -10.19
CA LEU A 279 -19.22 0.29 -9.80
C LEU A 279 -20.03 0.89 -10.97
N ALA A 280 -19.46 0.91 -12.17
CA ALA A 280 -20.18 1.38 -13.36
C ALA A 280 -21.39 0.49 -13.66
N GLY A 281 -21.23 -0.86 -13.58
CA GLY A 281 -22.32 -1.82 -13.74
C GLY A 281 -23.43 -1.64 -12.71
N LEU A 282 -23.10 -1.50 -11.44
CA LEU A 282 -24.07 -1.20 -10.37
C LEU A 282 -24.79 0.14 -10.61
N THR A 283 -24.07 1.14 -11.10
CA THR A 283 -24.69 2.44 -11.43
C THR A 283 -25.64 2.31 -12.60
N TYR A 284 -25.34 1.50 -13.61
CA TYR A 284 -26.23 1.20 -14.73
C TYR A 284 -27.57 0.61 -14.25
N LEU A 285 -27.52 -0.37 -13.35
CA LEU A 285 -28.70 -1.03 -12.80
C LEU A 285 -29.58 -0.11 -11.96
N ASN A 286 -28.97 0.83 -11.24
CA ASN A 286 -29.69 1.68 -10.29
C ASN A 286 -30.05 3.07 -10.84
N ASN A 287 -29.25 3.65 -11.74
CA ASN A 287 -29.42 5.00 -12.25
C ASN A 287 -28.77 5.20 -13.61
N THR A 288 -29.53 5.02 -14.67
CA THR A 288 -29.04 5.15 -16.05
C THR A 288 -28.52 6.54 -16.41
N LYS A 289 -29.03 7.62 -15.77
CA LYS A 289 -28.52 8.98 -15.99
C LYS A 289 -27.13 9.16 -15.39
N ALA A 290 -26.88 8.60 -14.20
CA ALA A 290 -25.57 8.64 -13.57
C ALA A 290 -24.57 7.71 -14.30
N PHE A 291 -25.04 6.62 -14.89
CA PHE A 291 -24.23 5.68 -15.65
C PHE A 291 -23.43 6.35 -16.78
N ARG A 292 -24.03 7.26 -17.54
CA ARG A 292 -23.33 7.97 -18.61
C ARG A 292 -22.04 8.64 -18.12
N ASN A 293 -22.07 9.28 -16.96
CA ASN A 293 -20.90 9.91 -16.37
C ASN A 293 -19.87 8.88 -15.92
N HIS A 294 -20.31 7.77 -15.28
CA HIS A 294 -19.45 6.67 -14.90
C HIS A 294 -18.78 6.05 -16.13
N PHE A 295 -19.55 5.74 -17.16
CA PHE A 295 -19.05 5.14 -18.38
C PHE A 295 -18.02 6.04 -19.09
N THR A 296 -18.31 7.34 -19.21
CA THR A 296 -17.36 8.29 -19.79
C THR A 296 -16.06 8.34 -18.97
N THR A 297 -16.16 8.42 -17.63
CA THR A 297 -14.98 8.43 -16.75
C THR A 297 -14.17 7.14 -16.90
N LEU A 298 -14.84 5.98 -16.95
CA LEU A 298 -14.20 4.68 -17.13
C LEU A 298 -13.49 4.59 -18.49
N CYS A 299 -14.16 5.01 -19.58
CA CYS A 299 -13.58 4.98 -20.93
C CYS A 299 -12.36 5.92 -21.05
N VAL A 300 -12.46 7.12 -20.51
CA VAL A 300 -11.33 8.07 -20.53
C VAL A 300 -10.17 7.57 -19.68
N SER A 301 -10.43 7.07 -18.47
CA SER A 301 -9.38 6.53 -17.60
C SER A 301 -8.74 5.28 -18.20
N GLY A 302 -9.54 4.34 -18.72
CA GLY A 302 -9.05 3.12 -19.36
C GLY A 302 -8.30 3.42 -20.66
N GLY A 303 -8.83 4.32 -21.50
CA GLY A 303 -8.15 4.77 -22.73
C GLY A 303 -6.81 5.44 -22.43
N THR A 304 -6.73 6.28 -21.39
CA THR A 304 -5.48 6.91 -20.97
C THR A 304 -4.49 5.85 -20.44
N PHE A 305 -4.95 4.90 -19.64
CA PHE A 305 -4.14 3.79 -19.16
C PHE A 305 -3.51 3.00 -20.32
N VAL A 306 -4.33 2.62 -21.31
CA VAL A 306 -3.87 1.90 -22.49
C VAL A 306 -2.89 2.74 -23.31
N LEU A 307 -3.17 4.04 -23.49
CA LEU A 307 -2.31 4.96 -24.22
C LEU A 307 -0.92 5.10 -23.56
N VAL A 308 -0.85 5.19 -22.23
CA VAL A 308 0.43 5.24 -21.50
C VAL A 308 1.26 3.99 -21.79
N TYR A 309 0.67 2.79 -21.71
CA TYR A 309 1.39 1.55 -21.99
C TYR A 309 1.76 1.39 -23.47
N LEU A 310 0.91 1.85 -24.37
CA LEU A 310 1.22 1.88 -25.80
C LEU A 310 2.42 2.79 -26.08
N LEU A 311 2.44 4.00 -25.51
CA LEU A 311 3.57 4.91 -25.62
C LEU A 311 4.86 4.33 -25.02
N MET A 312 4.76 3.69 -23.84
CA MET A 312 5.90 2.99 -23.23
C MET A 312 6.43 1.89 -24.15
N TYR A 313 5.54 1.09 -24.73
CA TYR A 313 5.94 0.04 -25.68
C TYR A 313 6.65 0.62 -26.90
N LEU A 314 6.08 1.62 -27.53
CA LEU A 314 6.61 2.24 -28.75
C LEU A 314 7.96 2.95 -28.51
N THR A 315 8.14 3.59 -27.34
CA THR A 315 9.34 4.39 -27.04
C THR A 315 10.46 3.58 -26.39
N THR A 316 10.11 2.59 -25.58
CA THR A 316 11.10 1.86 -24.77
C THR A 316 11.17 0.36 -25.09
N GLY A 317 10.19 -0.21 -25.80
CA GLY A 317 10.06 -1.64 -26.04
C GLY A 317 9.46 -2.41 -24.86
N TYR A 318 9.04 -1.75 -23.77
CA TYR A 318 8.44 -2.43 -22.61
C TYR A 318 7.10 -3.07 -22.95
N ASN A 319 7.03 -4.39 -22.86
CA ASN A 319 5.81 -5.17 -23.11
C ASN A 319 5.16 -5.62 -21.79
N ALA A 320 4.17 -4.86 -21.33
CA ALA A 320 3.47 -5.14 -20.07
C ALA A 320 2.73 -6.50 -20.08
N ILE A 321 2.19 -6.92 -21.23
CA ILE A 321 1.48 -8.20 -21.35
C ILE A 321 2.46 -9.37 -21.23
N ALA A 322 3.61 -9.28 -21.90
CA ALA A 322 4.67 -10.29 -21.78
C ALA A 322 5.20 -10.36 -20.36
N CYS A 323 5.40 -9.19 -19.70
CA CYS A 323 5.83 -9.12 -18.31
C CYS A 323 4.82 -9.81 -17.37
N LEU A 324 3.51 -9.53 -17.50
CA LEU A 324 2.47 -10.17 -16.70
C LEU A 324 2.42 -11.69 -16.92
N LYS A 325 2.50 -12.15 -18.18
CA LYS A 325 2.56 -13.59 -18.49
C LYS A 325 3.78 -14.26 -17.86
N GLY A 326 4.95 -13.62 -17.93
CA GLY A 326 6.18 -14.11 -17.30
C GLY A 326 6.05 -14.20 -15.79
N ALA A 327 5.48 -13.17 -15.15
CA ALA A 327 5.24 -13.16 -13.72
C ALA A 327 4.31 -14.31 -13.26
N ILE A 328 3.20 -14.53 -13.97
CA ILE A 328 2.28 -15.66 -13.69
C ILE A 328 2.98 -17.01 -13.87
N TYR A 329 3.86 -17.12 -14.87
CA TYR A 329 4.61 -18.36 -15.10
C TYR A 329 5.57 -18.64 -13.94
N ILE A 330 6.32 -17.64 -13.47
CA ILE A 330 7.26 -17.76 -12.34
C ILE A 330 6.51 -18.07 -11.04
N ASP A 331 5.37 -17.43 -10.80
CA ASP A 331 4.54 -17.68 -9.61
C ASP A 331 4.09 -19.16 -9.54
N LYS A 332 3.75 -19.76 -10.68
CA LYS A 332 3.29 -21.15 -10.76
C LYS A 332 4.41 -22.19 -10.68
N HIS A 333 5.59 -21.89 -11.21
CA HIS A 333 6.65 -22.88 -11.41
C HIS A 333 7.89 -22.64 -10.55
N GLY A 334 7.93 -21.54 -9.82
CA GLY A 334 9.10 -21.07 -9.07
C GLY A 334 10.15 -20.42 -9.99
N SER A 335 11.03 -19.60 -9.39
CA SER A 335 12.24 -19.14 -10.07
C SER A 335 13.25 -20.29 -10.12
N VAL A 336 13.97 -20.42 -11.21
CA VAL A 336 14.98 -21.51 -11.44
C VAL A 336 16.17 -21.42 -10.47
N HIS A 337 16.25 -20.37 -9.67
CA HIS A 337 17.30 -20.15 -8.70
C HIS A 337 16.81 -20.38 -7.25
N HIS A 338 16.74 -21.66 -6.87
CA HIS A 338 16.95 -22.09 -5.49
C HIS A 338 18.44 -22.50 -5.37
N GLY A 339 19.28 -21.55 -5.08
CA GLY A 339 20.68 -21.77 -4.79
C GLY A 339 21.21 -20.64 -3.93
#